data_2236a5849cc7b4d4115ce117eb913d10
#
_entry.id   2236a5849cc7b4d4115ce117eb913d10
#
_cell.length_a   1.000
_cell.length_b   1.000
_cell.length_c   1.000
_cell.angle_alpha   90.00
_cell.angle_beta   90.00
_cell.angle_gamma   90.00
#
_symmetry.space_group_name_H-M   'P 1'
#
loop_
_entity.id
_entity.type
_entity.pdbx_description
1 polymer ?
#
loop_
_entity_poly.entity_id
_entity_poly.type
_entity_poly.pdbx_seq_one_letter_code
_entity_poly.pdbx_strand_id
1 'polypeptide(L)'
;MSEGKCVTTFANSVNVLQDKMANEMLGLLGMGARVGQWAKLTNILESHITGDPTLRFQSINEVDANALFKEPYSESRMLELLQSPYADIQNFALHNLYRNDYPGISDLLRKTFETSSFMMVRYTCLALLEKISDKNFREVLHLAITDSYEFIRRTSVRMMQHLSLIHI
;
A
#
# COMPACT_ATOMS: atom_id res chain seq x y z
N MET A 1 -3.48 29.96 6.89
CA MET A 1 -2.12 29.38 6.75
C MET A 1 -1.44 29.55 8.08
N SER A 2 -0.90 28.49 8.65
CA SER A 2 -0.20 28.57 9.93
C SER A 2 1.08 29.40 9.75
N GLU A 3 1.36 30.32 10.65
CA GLU A 3 2.64 31.04 10.74
C GLU A 3 3.82 30.10 11.12
N GLY A 4 3.61 28.79 11.01
CA GLY A 4 4.61 27.79 11.31
C GLY A 4 5.64 27.60 10.19
N LYS A 5 6.80 27.09 10.54
CA LYS A 5 7.87 26.70 9.61
C LYS A 5 7.48 25.40 8.87
N CYS A 6 6.46 25.45 8.00
CA CYS A 6 6.07 24.32 7.17
C CYS A 6 7.12 24.13 6.07
N VAL A 7 7.87 23.03 6.11
CA VAL A 7 8.92 22.71 5.13
C VAL A 7 8.33 22.00 3.91
N THR A 8 7.32 21.17 4.14
CA THR A 8 6.63 20.42 3.08
C THR A 8 5.20 20.09 3.49
N THR A 9 4.31 20.02 2.53
CA THR A 9 2.91 19.64 2.69
C THR A 9 2.54 18.62 1.62
N PHE A 10 1.80 17.59 2.02
CA PHE A 10 1.13 16.67 1.12
C PHE A 10 -0.38 16.89 1.25
N ALA A 11 -1.01 17.28 0.17
CA ALA A 11 -2.42 17.64 0.16
C ALA A 11 -3.11 17.26 -1.16
N ASN A 12 -4.43 17.21 -1.13
CA ASN A 12 -5.25 16.99 -2.32
C ASN A 12 -5.77 18.32 -2.87
N SER A 13 -5.85 18.45 -4.19
CA SER A 13 -6.37 19.63 -4.88
C SER A 13 -7.91 19.67 -4.91
N VAL A 14 -8.56 18.57 -4.64
CA VAL A 14 -10.01 18.39 -4.62
C VAL A 14 -10.46 17.66 -3.36
N ASN A 15 -11.73 17.77 -3.03
CA ASN A 15 -12.30 16.95 -1.97
C ASN A 15 -12.23 15.47 -2.36
N VAL A 16 -11.52 14.68 -1.56
CA VAL A 16 -11.44 13.23 -1.74
C VAL A 16 -12.30 12.54 -0.71
N LEU A 17 -12.92 11.43 -1.11
CA LEU A 17 -13.58 10.57 -0.17
C LEU A 17 -12.54 9.95 0.77
N GLN A 18 -12.78 10.03 2.07
CA GLN A 18 -11.87 9.51 3.11
C GLN A 18 -11.60 8.00 3.00
N ASP A 19 -12.37 7.31 2.17
CA ASP A 19 -12.22 5.87 1.93
C ASP A 19 -11.03 5.48 1.03
N LYS A 20 -10.38 6.45 0.40
CA LYS A 20 -9.14 6.19 -0.34
C LYS A 20 -7.96 6.29 0.62
N MET A 21 -7.08 5.30 0.56
CA MET A 21 -5.92 5.17 1.44
C MET A 21 -4.81 6.18 1.06
N ALA A 22 -5.12 7.48 1.18
CA ALA A 22 -4.14 8.55 0.94
C ALA A 22 -2.90 8.46 1.86
N ASN A 23 -3.01 7.71 2.96
CA ASN A 23 -1.96 7.54 3.97
C ASN A 23 -1.32 6.15 3.93
N GLU A 24 -1.49 5.41 2.82
CA GLU A 24 -0.87 4.10 2.67
C GLU A 24 0.66 4.22 2.83
N MET A 25 1.24 3.29 3.56
CA MET A 25 2.68 3.24 3.83
C MET A 25 3.26 4.49 4.50
N LEU A 26 2.45 5.26 5.25
CA LEU A 26 2.91 6.48 5.94
C LEU A 26 4.05 6.20 6.94
N GLY A 27 4.11 5.02 7.52
CA GLY A 27 5.18 4.59 8.42
C GLY A 27 6.57 4.60 7.77
N LEU A 28 6.66 4.50 6.42
CA LEU A 28 7.94 4.64 5.72
C LEU A 28 8.59 6.00 5.95
N LEU A 29 7.81 7.07 6.15
CA LEU A 29 8.36 8.38 6.53
C LEU A 29 9.05 8.33 7.88
N GLY A 30 8.43 7.66 8.88
CA GLY A 30 9.04 7.43 10.19
C GLY A 30 10.29 6.55 10.14
N MET A 31 10.43 5.73 9.09
CA MET A 31 11.61 4.90 8.81
C MET A 31 12.63 5.61 7.90
N GLY A 32 12.53 6.92 7.71
CA GLY A 32 13.51 7.72 7.01
C GLY A 32 13.33 7.84 5.49
N ALA A 33 12.20 7.39 4.92
CA ALA A 33 11.89 7.68 3.53
C ALA A 33 11.76 9.19 3.30
N ARG A 34 12.16 9.66 2.12
CA ARG A 34 11.91 11.05 1.71
C ARG A 34 10.44 11.22 1.35
N VAL A 35 9.87 12.39 1.66
CA VAL A 35 8.46 12.68 1.35
C VAL A 35 8.14 12.44 -0.12
N GLY A 36 9.02 12.86 -1.04
CA GLY A 36 8.83 12.62 -2.48
C GLY A 36 8.89 11.15 -2.89
N GLN A 37 9.69 10.33 -2.21
CA GLN A 37 9.75 8.87 -2.44
C GLN A 37 8.45 8.19 -2.00
N TRP A 38 8.00 8.49 -0.78
CA TRP A 38 6.75 7.99 -0.24
C TRP A 38 5.54 8.41 -1.11
N ALA A 39 5.46 9.67 -1.48
CA ALA A 39 4.37 10.19 -2.29
C ALA A 39 4.26 9.52 -3.67
N LYS A 40 5.36 9.06 -4.27
CA LYS A 40 5.32 8.28 -5.51
C LYS A 40 4.66 6.90 -5.34
N LEU A 41 4.70 6.32 -4.14
CA LEU A 41 4.05 5.03 -3.86
C LEU A 41 2.54 5.19 -3.69
N THR A 42 2.14 6.28 -3.05
CA THR A 42 0.75 6.58 -2.68
C THR A 42 0.05 7.49 -3.68
N ASN A 43 0.64 7.66 -4.88
CA ASN A 43 0.22 8.65 -5.85
C ASN A 43 -1.21 8.41 -6.35
N ILE A 44 -2.09 9.31 -6.01
CA ILE A 44 -3.38 9.55 -6.65
C ILE A 44 -3.31 10.88 -7.41
N LEU A 45 -4.00 10.97 -8.54
CA LEU A 45 -3.90 12.14 -9.44
C LEU A 45 -4.17 13.49 -8.75
N GLU A 46 -4.97 13.46 -7.71
CA GLU A 46 -5.37 14.64 -6.96
C GLU A 46 -4.36 15.07 -5.89
N SER A 47 -3.31 14.27 -5.63
CA SER A 47 -2.35 14.54 -4.55
C SER A 47 -1.17 15.35 -5.03
N HIS A 48 -0.77 16.32 -4.21
CA HIS A 48 0.33 17.23 -4.52
C HIS A 48 1.28 17.38 -3.34
N ILE A 49 2.57 17.53 -3.65
CA ILE A 49 3.57 17.97 -2.69
C ILE A 49 3.84 19.46 -2.94
N THR A 50 3.77 20.25 -1.88
CA THR A 50 4.22 21.65 -1.88
C THR A 50 5.34 21.79 -0.87
N GLY A 51 6.49 22.32 -1.30
CA GLY A 51 7.70 22.46 -0.48
C GLY A 51 8.80 21.46 -0.87
N ASP A 52 9.63 21.08 0.10
CA ASP A 52 10.82 20.24 -0.15
C ASP A 52 10.49 18.74 -0.18
N PRO A 53 10.50 18.08 -1.37
CA PRO A 53 10.26 16.65 -1.48
C PRO A 53 11.40 15.80 -0.94
N THR A 54 12.58 16.40 -0.67
CA THR A 54 13.74 15.69 -0.15
C THR A 54 13.75 15.59 1.37
N LEU A 55 12.82 16.29 2.03
CA LEU A 55 12.65 16.20 3.47
C LEU A 55 12.49 14.74 3.90
N ARG A 56 13.20 14.36 4.95
CA ARG A 56 13.06 13.07 5.61
C ARG A 56 13.17 13.22 7.12
N PHE A 57 12.52 12.32 7.84
CA PHE A 57 12.74 12.15 9.26
C PHE A 57 13.95 11.25 9.51
N GLN A 58 14.58 11.41 10.65
CA GLN A 58 15.61 10.47 11.09
C GLN A 58 14.91 9.18 11.53
N SER A 59 15.28 8.05 10.91
CA SER A 59 14.78 6.76 11.36
C SER A 59 15.30 6.47 12.77
N ILE A 60 14.37 6.04 13.63
CA ILE A 60 14.69 5.51 14.96
C ILE A 60 14.74 3.98 14.97
N ASN A 61 14.41 3.36 13.85
CA ASN A 61 14.36 1.91 13.65
C ASN A 61 15.64 1.44 12.94
N GLU A 62 15.90 0.13 13.01
CA GLU A 62 17.02 -0.51 12.30
C GLU A 62 16.84 -0.46 10.77
N VAL A 63 15.58 -0.29 10.30
CA VAL A 63 15.25 -0.18 8.87
C VAL A 63 15.41 1.26 8.41
N ASP A 64 16.25 1.50 7.39
CA ASP A 64 16.32 2.77 6.66
C ASP A 64 15.56 2.64 5.33
N ALA A 65 14.32 3.13 5.31
CA ALA A 65 13.49 3.10 4.11
C ALA A 65 14.10 3.90 2.95
N ASN A 66 14.88 4.97 3.22
CA ASN A 66 15.57 5.71 2.16
C ASN A 66 16.67 4.87 1.48
N ALA A 67 17.29 3.94 2.20
CA ALA A 67 18.23 2.99 1.60
C ALA A 67 17.47 2.00 0.68
N LEU A 68 16.36 1.44 1.16
CA LEU A 68 15.52 0.52 0.35
C LEU A 68 15.08 1.12 -0.99
N PHE A 69 14.74 2.40 -1.02
CA PHE A 69 14.34 3.08 -2.27
C PHE A 69 15.47 3.24 -3.28
N LYS A 70 16.72 3.08 -2.87
CA LYS A 70 17.90 3.19 -3.73
C LYS A 70 18.43 1.84 -4.19
N GLU A 71 18.01 0.76 -3.53
CA GLU A 71 18.38 -0.59 -3.92
C GLU A 71 17.76 -0.92 -5.29
N PRO A 72 18.52 -1.55 -6.20
CA PRO A 72 17.94 -2.10 -7.41
C PRO A 72 16.91 -3.17 -7.04
N TYR A 73 15.89 -3.34 -7.90
CA TYR A 73 14.91 -4.39 -7.69
C TYR A 73 15.61 -5.77 -7.64
N SER A 74 15.29 -6.53 -6.62
CA SER A 74 15.68 -7.93 -6.47
C SER A 74 14.52 -8.72 -5.91
N GLU A 75 14.11 -9.75 -6.62
CA GLU A 75 13.01 -10.63 -6.24
C GLU A 75 13.25 -11.27 -4.88
N SER A 76 14.45 -11.84 -4.67
CA SER A 76 14.83 -12.45 -3.39
C SER A 76 14.79 -11.45 -2.24
N ARG A 77 15.23 -10.21 -2.48
CA ARG A 77 15.16 -9.13 -1.48
C ARG A 77 13.72 -8.78 -1.14
N MET A 78 12.84 -8.68 -2.13
CA MET A 78 11.41 -8.40 -1.87
C MET A 78 10.75 -9.52 -1.09
N LEU A 79 11.05 -10.78 -1.39
CA LEU A 79 10.52 -11.93 -0.63
C LEU A 79 11.04 -11.94 0.82
N GLU A 80 12.30 -11.56 1.05
CA GLU A 80 12.84 -11.37 2.41
C GLU A 80 12.08 -10.27 3.17
N LEU A 81 11.83 -9.12 2.54
CA LEU A 81 11.12 -7.99 3.15
C LEU A 81 9.67 -8.32 3.55
N LEU A 82 9.05 -9.33 2.96
CA LEU A 82 7.73 -9.83 3.39
C LEU A 82 7.76 -10.42 4.80
N GLN A 83 8.92 -10.78 5.33
CA GLN A 83 9.09 -11.28 6.70
C GLN A 83 9.35 -10.16 7.70
N SER A 84 9.37 -8.91 7.27
CA SER A 84 9.58 -7.75 8.14
C SER A 84 8.49 -7.65 9.22
N PRO A 85 8.82 -7.24 10.45
CA PRO A 85 7.82 -6.96 11.47
C PRO A 85 7.02 -5.66 11.21
N TYR A 86 7.31 -4.95 10.12
CA TYR A 86 6.67 -3.68 9.77
C TYR A 86 5.75 -3.85 8.56
N ALA A 87 4.46 -3.60 8.75
CA ALA A 87 3.44 -3.70 7.70
C ALA A 87 3.78 -2.89 6.44
N ASP A 88 4.32 -1.68 6.61
CA ASP A 88 4.64 -0.80 5.49
C ASP A 88 5.82 -1.31 4.64
N ILE A 89 6.76 -2.04 5.25
CA ILE A 89 7.84 -2.72 4.53
C ILE A 89 7.28 -3.91 3.75
N GLN A 90 6.37 -4.69 4.34
CA GLN A 90 5.68 -5.79 3.63
C GLN A 90 4.87 -5.23 2.45
N ASN A 91 4.14 -4.14 2.64
CA ASN A 91 3.37 -3.48 1.57
C ASN A 91 4.29 -2.97 0.46
N PHE A 92 5.42 -2.34 0.82
CA PHE A 92 6.44 -1.93 -0.16
C PHE A 92 6.91 -3.11 -1.01
N ALA A 93 7.19 -4.25 -0.37
CA ALA A 93 7.63 -5.46 -1.07
C ALA A 93 6.54 -6.01 -2.00
N LEU A 94 5.28 -6.12 -1.54
CA LEU A 94 4.15 -6.59 -2.36
C LEU A 94 3.93 -5.71 -3.59
N HIS A 95 3.97 -4.40 -3.43
CA HIS A 95 3.85 -3.47 -4.57
C HIS A 95 4.99 -3.62 -5.57
N ASN A 96 6.23 -3.83 -5.11
CA ASN A 96 7.38 -4.04 -6.00
C ASN A 96 7.30 -5.39 -6.72
N LEU A 97 6.93 -6.47 -6.05
CA LEU A 97 6.71 -7.78 -6.68
C LEU A 97 5.61 -7.71 -7.75
N TYR A 98 4.49 -7.03 -7.45
CA TYR A 98 3.41 -6.83 -8.39
C TYR A 98 3.85 -6.01 -9.63
N ARG A 99 4.57 -4.89 -9.41
CA ARG A 99 5.02 -3.99 -10.51
C ARG A 99 6.07 -4.61 -11.42
N ASN A 100 6.80 -5.61 -10.93
CA ASN A 100 7.83 -6.32 -11.69
C ASN A 100 7.37 -7.70 -12.14
N ASP A 101 6.05 -7.93 -12.21
CA ASP A 101 5.43 -9.14 -12.76
C ASP A 101 5.98 -10.43 -12.14
N TYR A 102 6.13 -10.45 -10.79
CA TYR A 102 6.63 -11.63 -10.09
C TYR A 102 5.83 -12.88 -10.45
N PRO A 103 6.47 -13.96 -10.92
CA PRO A 103 5.77 -15.20 -11.27
C PRO A 103 5.03 -15.77 -10.05
N GLY A 104 3.71 -16.01 -10.17
CA GLY A 104 2.88 -16.48 -9.07
C GLY A 104 2.47 -15.41 -8.05
N ILE A 105 2.55 -14.12 -8.43
CA ILE A 105 2.14 -13.01 -7.57
C ILE A 105 0.72 -13.18 -7.01
N SER A 106 -0.21 -13.69 -7.80
CA SER A 106 -1.60 -13.88 -7.38
C SER A 106 -1.73 -14.89 -6.23
N ASP A 107 -1.03 -16.02 -6.33
CA ASP A 107 -1.00 -17.03 -5.27
C ASP A 107 -0.29 -16.51 -4.01
N LEU A 108 0.77 -15.74 -4.18
CA LEU A 108 1.47 -15.09 -3.08
C LEU A 108 0.56 -14.10 -2.34
N LEU A 109 -0.16 -13.25 -3.07
CA LEU A 109 -1.10 -12.28 -2.50
C LEU A 109 -2.22 -12.96 -1.73
N ARG A 110 -2.81 -14.02 -2.30
CA ARG A 110 -3.83 -14.83 -1.62
C ARG A 110 -3.28 -15.41 -0.32
N LYS A 111 -2.15 -16.10 -0.37
CA LYS A 111 -1.52 -16.69 0.82
C LYS A 111 -1.21 -15.63 1.88
N THR A 112 -0.69 -14.48 1.46
CA THR A 112 -0.38 -13.37 2.38
C THR A 112 -1.64 -12.79 3.00
N PHE A 113 -2.74 -12.65 2.24
CA PHE A 113 -4.04 -12.24 2.79
C PHE A 113 -4.51 -13.19 3.89
N GLU A 114 -4.45 -14.49 3.65
CA GLU A 114 -4.93 -15.52 4.59
C GLU A 114 -4.10 -15.59 5.88
N THR A 115 -2.80 -15.26 5.82
CA THR A 115 -1.88 -15.48 6.94
C THR A 115 -1.44 -14.22 7.69
N SER A 116 -1.57 -13.04 7.07
CA SER A 116 -1.09 -11.79 7.68
C SER A 116 -1.98 -11.33 8.84
N SER A 117 -1.36 -11.03 9.97
CA SER A 117 -2.01 -10.35 11.09
C SER A 117 -2.23 -8.85 10.86
N PHE A 118 -1.50 -8.24 9.91
CA PHE A 118 -1.59 -6.82 9.62
C PHE A 118 -2.76 -6.52 8.68
N MET A 119 -3.74 -5.78 9.16
CA MET A 119 -4.90 -5.38 8.35
C MET A 119 -4.50 -4.64 7.06
N MET A 120 -3.47 -3.78 7.12
CA MET A 120 -3.01 -3.01 5.96
C MET A 120 -2.37 -3.90 4.89
N VAL A 121 -1.68 -4.97 5.31
CA VAL A 121 -1.11 -5.96 4.37
C VAL A 121 -2.25 -6.74 3.70
N ARG A 122 -3.26 -7.18 4.46
CA ARG A 122 -4.44 -7.84 3.87
C ARG A 122 -5.19 -6.94 2.91
N TYR A 123 -5.36 -5.65 3.27
CA TYR A 123 -5.97 -4.68 2.37
C TYR A 123 -5.17 -4.51 1.07
N THR A 124 -3.85 -4.37 1.16
CA THR A 124 -2.97 -4.28 -0.02
C THR A 124 -3.09 -5.52 -0.90
N CYS A 125 -3.11 -6.72 -0.31
CA CYS A 125 -3.32 -7.96 -1.06
C CYS A 125 -4.66 -7.94 -1.83
N LEU A 126 -5.75 -7.57 -1.16
CA LEU A 126 -7.07 -7.47 -1.79
C LEU A 126 -7.07 -6.45 -2.95
N ALA A 127 -6.48 -5.26 -2.75
CA ALA A 127 -6.42 -4.22 -3.75
C ALA A 127 -5.54 -4.59 -4.98
N LEU A 128 -4.48 -5.34 -4.77
CA LEU A 128 -3.64 -5.83 -5.87
C LEU A 128 -4.31 -6.99 -6.61
N LEU A 129 -4.99 -7.90 -5.90
CA LEU A 129 -5.78 -8.97 -6.51
C LEU A 129 -6.96 -8.43 -7.33
N GLU A 130 -7.61 -7.34 -6.91
CA GLU A 130 -8.63 -6.66 -7.71
C GLU A 130 -8.10 -6.25 -9.08
N LYS A 131 -6.86 -5.73 -9.15
CA LYS A 131 -6.22 -5.34 -10.41
C LYS A 131 -5.87 -6.54 -11.30
N ILE A 132 -5.53 -7.69 -10.70
CA ILE A 132 -5.26 -8.95 -11.42
C ILE A 132 -6.58 -9.56 -11.92
N SER A 133 -7.63 -9.49 -11.11
CA SER A 133 -9.01 -9.92 -11.42
C SER A 133 -9.14 -11.39 -11.85
N ASP A 134 -8.35 -12.28 -11.24
CA ASP A 134 -8.35 -13.70 -11.51
C ASP A 134 -9.22 -14.51 -10.50
N LYS A 135 -9.04 -15.82 -10.47
CA LYS A 135 -9.77 -16.71 -9.57
C LYS A 135 -9.41 -16.45 -8.09
N ASN A 136 -8.13 -16.15 -7.79
CA ASN A 136 -7.68 -15.87 -6.42
C ASN A 136 -8.32 -14.61 -5.87
N PHE A 137 -8.54 -13.59 -6.72
CA PHE A 137 -9.31 -12.41 -6.32
C PHE A 137 -10.70 -12.78 -5.83
N ARG A 138 -11.44 -13.62 -6.58
CA ARG A 138 -12.81 -14.03 -6.19
C ARG A 138 -12.82 -14.79 -4.87
N GLU A 139 -11.87 -15.69 -4.68
CA GLU A 139 -11.75 -16.47 -3.42
C GLU A 139 -11.41 -15.56 -2.23
N VAL A 140 -10.44 -14.65 -2.39
CA VAL A 140 -10.07 -13.69 -1.34
C VAL A 140 -11.22 -12.72 -1.06
N LEU A 141 -11.97 -12.29 -2.07
CA LEU A 141 -13.12 -11.42 -1.90
C LEU A 141 -14.18 -12.04 -1.00
N HIS A 142 -14.46 -13.34 -1.14
CA HIS A 142 -15.36 -14.07 -0.25
C HIS A 142 -14.84 -14.16 1.19
N LEU A 143 -13.53 -14.30 1.40
CA LEU A 143 -12.94 -14.27 2.74
C LEU A 143 -13.02 -12.86 3.35
N ALA A 144 -12.78 -11.84 2.53
CA ALA A 144 -12.71 -10.44 2.96
C ALA A 144 -14.02 -9.89 3.51
N ILE A 145 -15.20 -10.42 3.13
CA ILE A 145 -16.49 -10.00 3.71
C ILE A 145 -16.65 -10.37 5.17
N THR A 146 -15.85 -11.32 5.66
CA THR A 146 -15.85 -11.75 7.07
C THR A 146 -14.57 -11.35 7.81
N ASP A 147 -13.71 -10.52 7.19
CA ASP A 147 -12.47 -10.05 7.82
C ASP A 147 -12.76 -9.36 9.18
N SER A 148 -11.83 -9.51 10.12
CA SER A 148 -11.94 -8.87 11.44
C SER A 148 -11.99 -7.33 11.36
N TYR A 149 -11.42 -6.74 10.28
CA TYR A 149 -11.35 -5.30 10.09
C TYR A 149 -12.49 -4.77 9.22
N GLU A 150 -13.29 -3.85 9.76
CA GLU A 150 -14.50 -3.31 9.12
C GLU A 150 -14.22 -2.70 7.74
N PHE A 151 -13.11 -1.97 7.58
CA PHE A 151 -12.78 -1.32 6.32
C PHE A 151 -12.57 -2.34 5.18
N ILE A 152 -11.94 -3.49 5.46
CA ILE A 152 -11.79 -4.58 4.48
C ILE A 152 -13.16 -5.15 4.13
N ARG A 153 -14.01 -5.43 5.12
CA ARG A 153 -15.39 -5.94 4.87
C ARG A 153 -16.19 -4.99 3.98
N ARG A 154 -16.20 -3.70 4.30
CA ARG A 154 -16.91 -2.68 3.52
C ARG A 154 -16.38 -2.55 2.10
N THR A 155 -15.06 -2.55 1.94
CA THR A 155 -14.43 -2.48 0.62
C THR A 155 -14.76 -3.71 -0.22
N SER A 156 -14.72 -4.91 0.36
CA SER A 156 -15.05 -6.14 -0.35
C SER A 156 -16.50 -6.18 -0.82
N VAL A 157 -17.44 -5.69 -0.03
CA VAL A 157 -18.85 -5.57 -0.47
C VAL A 157 -19.01 -4.64 -1.66
N ARG A 158 -18.30 -3.50 -1.67
CA ARG A 158 -18.29 -2.59 -2.83
C ARG A 158 -17.70 -3.26 -4.08
N MET A 159 -16.59 -3.98 -3.95
CA MET A 159 -15.98 -4.72 -5.06
C MET A 159 -16.93 -5.77 -5.62
N MET A 160 -17.67 -6.50 -4.76
CA MET A 160 -18.71 -7.45 -5.21
C MET A 160 -19.84 -6.78 -5.99
N GLN A 161 -20.31 -5.61 -5.53
CA GLN A 161 -21.32 -4.84 -6.27
C GLN A 161 -20.84 -4.45 -7.67
N HIS A 162 -19.60 -4.02 -7.81
CA HIS A 162 -19.02 -3.70 -9.13
C HIS A 162 -18.94 -4.93 -10.02
N LEU A 163 -18.55 -6.09 -9.50
CA LEU A 163 -18.52 -7.34 -10.26
C LEU A 163 -19.91 -7.76 -10.74
N SER A 164 -20.94 -7.59 -9.91
CA SER A 164 -22.32 -7.95 -10.27
C SER A 164 -22.91 -7.04 -11.36
N LEU A 165 -22.48 -5.77 -11.42
CA LEU A 165 -22.92 -4.82 -12.43
C LEU A 165 -22.26 -5.04 -13.80
N ILE A 166 -21.10 -5.72 -13.85
CA ILE A 166 -20.41 -6.03 -15.11
C ILE A 166 -21.02 -7.28 -15.80
N HIS A 167 -21.80 -8.08 -15.07
CA HIS A 167 -22.43 -9.31 -15.56
C HIS A 167 -23.92 -9.17 -15.94
N ILE A 168 -24.44 -7.94 -15.95
CA ILE A 168 -25.76 -7.60 -16.48
C ILE A 168 -25.59 -6.95 -17.85
#